data_53f2c67b887e0f542a38a92ef82616ea
#
_entry.id   53f2c67b887e0f542a38a92ef82616ea
#
_cell.length_a   1.000
_cell.length_b   1.000
_cell.length_c   1.000
_cell.angle_alpha   90.00
_cell.angle_beta   90.00
_cell.angle_gamma   90.00
#
_symmetry.space_group_name_H-M   'P 1'
#
loop_
_entity.id
_entity.type
_entity.pdbx_description
1 polymer ?
#
loop_
_entity_poly.entity_id
_entity_poly.type
_entity_poly.pdbx_seq_one_letter_code
_entity_poly.pdbx_strand_id
1 'polypeptide(L)'
;MLILILTGESYLSKQNIQASEPDNLYALSACLMDADSGRVLFEKNGTEHRANASTTKIMTLILTLENADMDSLVTVSEYAARQPDVQLNINTGEQYLLRDLCYSLMLESHNDSAVAIAEHVGESVEQFAKMMNVKAKEIGCTDTLFLTPNGLDAKNESGSHGTTAVDLARIMSYCIMRSPKKAEFLEITRTPSYTFSNKVTGEDKTVSDGARQFTCHNHNAFLQMMEGALSGKTGFTGEAGYCYVGAVKRDDRTFVVALLGCGWPGNKTYKWKDTTKLMQYGIDHYQKTDWHEAGKRQNIPESIRVCNAKTESFLHELDIAVDIIPDDSFEQTGTVLKREDEAITVRWQLEKKIEAPISMGEVVGNLEYRIGDELIGRELFVGTKTVERIDFAWDFFIVLKKILL
;
A
#
# COMPACT_ATOMS: atom_id res chain seq x y z
N MET A 1 9.64 53.64 50.65
CA MET A 1 8.72 53.48 49.51
C MET A 1 9.26 52.37 48.59
N LEU A 2 8.79 51.16 48.82
CA LEU A 2 9.28 49.97 48.13
C LEU A 2 8.34 49.69 46.93
N ILE A 3 8.88 49.77 45.75
CA ILE A 3 8.12 49.48 44.52
C ILE A 3 8.27 47.96 44.22
N LEU A 4 7.19 47.22 44.42
CA LEU A 4 7.07 45.80 43.98
C LEU A 4 6.74 45.80 42.49
N ILE A 5 7.66 45.27 41.66
CA ILE A 5 7.40 44.95 40.25
C ILE A 5 6.90 43.50 40.20
N LEU A 6 5.61 43.32 39.94
CA LEU A 6 5.01 42.03 39.62
C LEU A 6 5.23 41.75 38.11
N THR A 7 6.13 40.84 37.78
CA THR A 7 6.25 40.27 36.44
C THR A 7 5.27 39.10 36.32
N GLY A 8 4.14 39.32 35.66
CA GLY A 8 3.21 38.27 35.30
C GLY A 8 3.72 37.53 34.07
N GLU A 9 4.27 36.33 34.24
CA GLU A 9 4.43 35.39 33.13
C GLU A 9 3.07 34.77 32.81
N SER A 10 2.49 35.17 31.68
CA SER A 10 1.31 34.51 31.13
C SER A 10 1.73 33.19 30.51
N TYR A 11 1.56 32.10 31.24
CA TYR A 11 1.55 30.76 30.67
C TYR A 11 0.31 30.61 29.77
N LEU A 12 0.46 30.85 28.47
CA LEU A 12 -0.48 30.35 27.46
C LEU A 12 -0.35 28.84 27.46
N SER A 13 -1.22 28.15 28.20
CA SER A 13 -1.45 26.74 28.02
C SER A 13 -1.95 26.54 26.57
N LYS A 14 -1.11 26.04 25.69
CA LYS A 14 -1.58 25.44 24.45
C LYS A 14 -2.56 24.33 24.88
N GLN A 15 -3.84 24.59 24.77
CA GLN A 15 -4.84 23.52 24.80
C GLN A 15 -4.47 22.61 23.61
N ASN A 16 -4.01 21.40 23.89
CA ASN A 16 -3.96 20.33 22.91
C ASN A 16 -5.41 20.07 22.48
N ILE A 17 -5.84 20.73 21.42
CA ILE A 17 -7.08 20.39 20.74
C ILE A 17 -6.77 19.07 20.04
N GLN A 18 -7.10 17.98 20.72
CA GLN A 18 -7.06 16.66 20.10
C GLN A 18 -7.97 16.73 18.86
N ALA A 19 -7.38 16.51 17.68
CA ALA A 19 -8.13 16.52 16.44
C ALA A 19 -9.28 15.51 16.58
N SER A 20 -10.52 15.97 16.47
CA SER A 20 -11.67 15.06 16.52
C SER A 20 -11.61 14.15 15.30
N GLU A 21 -11.61 12.85 15.53
CA GLU A 21 -11.69 11.87 14.46
C GLU A 21 -12.95 12.08 13.59
N PRO A 22 -12.89 11.76 12.29
CA PRO A 22 -14.04 11.85 11.41
C PRO A 22 -15.19 10.96 11.91
N ASP A 23 -16.26 11.57 12.38
CA ASP A 23 -17.49 10.91 12.84
C ASP A 23 -18.56 10.88 11.72
N ASN A 24 -19.68 10.19 11.96
CA ASN A 24 -20.86 10.23 11.10
C ASN A 24 -20.58 9.97 9.61
N LEU A 25 -19.72 8.97 9.30
CA LEU A 25 -19.53 8.49 7.95
C LEU A 25 -20.69 7.61 7.50
N TYR A 26 -21.13 7.81 6.26
CA TYR A 26 -22.18 7.01 5.62
C TYR A 26 -21.70 5.60 5.24
N ALA A 27 -20.40 5.45 4.93
CA ALA A 27 -19.80 4.17 4.59
C ALA A 27 -19.89 3.18 5.76
N LEU A 28 -20.20 1.91 5.45
CA LEU A 28 -20.15 0.83 6.43
C LEU A 28 -18.72 0.54 6.85
N SER A 29 -17.80 0.50 5.87
CA SER A 29 -16.36 0.38 6.10
C SER A 29 -15.62 1.50 5.36
N ALA A 30 -14.62 2.09 6.03
CA ALA A 30 -13.80 3.17 5.50
C ALA A 30 -12.34 3.02 5.93
N CYS A 31 -11.42 3.45 5.09
CA CYS A 31 -10.00 3.58 5.38
C CYS A 31 -9.45 4.87 4.79
N LEU A 32 -8.66 5.60 5.55
CA LEU A 32 -7.74 6.63 5.07
C LEU A 32 -6.32 6.13 5.30
N MET A 33 -5.48 6.13 4.29
CA MET A 33 -4.14 5.57 4.32
C MET A 33 -3.10 6.57 3.79
N ASP A 34 -1.92 6.59 4.40
CA ASP A 34 -0.70 7.15 3.82
C ASP A 34 -0.24 6.24 2.68
N ALA A 35 -0.27 6.74 1.46
CA ALA A 35 0.07 5.93 0.30
C ALA A 35 1.57 5.57 0.22
N ASP A 36 2.44 6.38 0.81
CA ASP A 36 3.89 6.15 0.80
C ASP A 36 4.27 4.99 1.75
N SER A 37 3.85 5.07 3.02
CA SER A 37 4.21 4.09 4.05
C SER A 37 3.23 2.92 4.17
N GLY A 38 2.01 3.04 3.63
CA GLY A 38 0.93 2.08 3.85
C GLY A 38 0.27 2.19 5.23
N ARG A 39 0.62 3.20 6.02
CA ARG A 39 0.07 3.46 7.35
C ARG A 39 -1.42 3.80 7.27
N VAL A 40 -2.23 3.13 8.09
CA VAL A 40 -3.65 3.47 8.28
C VAL A 40 -3.76 4.69 9.18
N LEU A 41 -4.26 5.80 8.64
CA LEU A 41 -4.41 7.07 9.35
C LEU A 41 -5.78 7.19 10.06
N PHE A 42 -6.78 6.52 9.50
CA PHE A 42 -8.12 6.39 10.07
C PHE A 42 -8.79 5.14 9.49
N GLU A 43 -9.56 4.44 10.31
CA GLU A 43 -10.43 3.37 9.86
C GLU A 43 -11.77 3.36 10.60
N LYS A 44 -12.80 2.88 9.90
CA LYS A 44 -14.10 2.51 10.44
C LYS A 44 -14.42 1.13 9.90
N ASN A 45 -14.47 0.10 10.74
CA ASN A 45 -14.67 -1.30 10.30
C ASN A 45 -13.76 -1.65 9.10
N GLY A 46 -12.53 -1.12 9.11
CA GLY A 46 -11.63 -1.12 7.95
C GLY A 46 -11.15 -2.51 7.55
N THR A 47 -11.18 -3.46 8.46
CA THR A 47 -10.78 -4.87 8.27
C THR A 47 -11.95 -5.83 8.01
N GLU A 48 -13.21 -5.34 8.00
CA GLU A 48 -14.36 -6.18 7.68
C GLU A 48 -14.41 -6.49 6.18
N HIS A 49 -14.52 -7.79 5.85
CA HIS A 49 -14.68 -8.26 4.47
C HIS A 49 -16.06 -7.88 3.93
N ARG A 50 -16.09 -7.22 2.76
CA ARG A 50 -17.31 -6.77 2.09
C ARG A 50 -17.20 -6.91 0.58
N ALA A 51 -18.34 -7.08 -0.08
CA ALA A 51 -18.43 -6.92 -1.52
C ALA A 51 -17.96 -5.51 -1.91
N ASN A 52 -17.15 -5.41 -2.96
CA ASN A 52 -16.49 -4.18 -3.36
C ASN A 52 -16.86 -3.70 -4.77
N ALA A 53 -17.75 -4.42 -5.43
CA ALA A 53 -18.25 -4.09 -6.77
C ALA A 53 -17.10 -3.76 -7.76
N SER A 54 -17.35 -2.84 -8.69
CA SER A 54 -16.37 -2.45 -9.71
C SER A 54 -15.12 -1.73 -9.22
N THR A 55 -14.92 -1.53 -7.91
CA THR A 55 -13.58 -1.13 -7.41
C THR A 55 -12.55 -2.23 -7.64
N THR A 56 -12.98 -3.48 -7.83
CA THR A 56 -12.18 -4.62 -8.29
C THR A 56 -11.36 -4.30 -9.54
N LYS A 57 -11.88 -3.46 -10.44
CA LYS A 57 -11.26 -3.16 -11.74
C LYS A 57 -9.91 -2.44 -11.64
N ILE A 58 -9.54 -1.87 -10.50
CA ILE A 58 -8.17 -1.37 -10.29
C ILE A 58 -7.15 -2.52 -10.29
N MET A 59 -7.50 -3.68 -9.69
CA MET A 59 -6.68 -4.89 -9.74
C MET A 59 -6.64 -5.46 -11.16
N THR A 60 -7.77 -5.48 -11.85
CA THR A 60 -7.83 -5.94 -13.25
C THR A 60 -6.93 -5.10 -14.14
N LEU A 61 -6.98 -3.76 -14.02
CA LEU A 61 -6.13 -2.87 -14.81
C LEU A 61 -4.64 -3.08 -14.50
N ILE A 62 -4.25 -3.08 -13.22
CA ILE A 62 -2.82 -3.14 -12.88
C ILE A 62 -2.20 -4.48 -13.30
N LEU A 63 -2.92 -5.59 -13.14
CA LEU A 63 -2.45 -6.89 -13.63
C LEU A 63 -2.30 -6.92 -15.15
N THR A 64 -3.23 -6.31 -15.88
CA THR A 64 -3.17 -6.20 -17.33
C THR A 64 -1.93 -5.42 -17.77
N LEU A 65 -1.70 -4.26 -17.16
CA LEU A 65 -0.55 -3.41 -17.47
C LEU A 65 0.80 -4.10 -17.17
N GLU A 66 0.85 -4.91 -16.11
CA GLU A 66 2.08 -5.57 -15.69
C GLU A 66 2.39 -6.85 -16.48
N ASN A 67 1.38 -7.49 -17.10
CA ASN A 67 1.54 -8.84 -17.68
C ASN A 67 1.27 -8.94 -19.18
N ALA A 68 0.81 -7.88 -19.85
CA ALA A 68 0.44 -7.97 -21.26
C ALA A 68 0.96 -6.80 -22.09
N ASP A 69 1.10 -7.03 -23.39
CA ASP A 69 1.37 -5.99 -24.38
C ASP A 69 0.07 -5.23 -24.67
N MET A 70 0.05 -3.93 -24.38
CA MET A 70 -1.11 -3.07 -24.54
C MET A 70 -1.54 -2.86 -26.02
N ASP A 71 -0.67 -3.16 -26.96
CA ASP A 71 -0.96 -3.13 -28.40
C ASP A 71 -1.46 -4.47 -28.95
N SER A 72 -1.57 -5.51 -28.10
CA SER A 72 -2.12 -6.79 -28.51
C SER A 72 -3.60 -6.73 -28.86
N LEU A 73 -4.02 -7.59 -29.79
CA LEU A 73 -5.41 -7.71 -30.22
C LEU A 73 -6.16 -8.71 -29.34
N VAL A 74 -7.21 -8.24 -28.70
CA VAL A 74 -8.16 -9.03 -27.93
C VAL A 74 -9.30 -9.46 -28.84
N THR A 75 -9.54 -10.76 -28.97
CA THR A 75 -10.73 -11.29 -29.66
C THR A 75 -11.81 -11.58 -28.63
N VAL A 76 -12.98 -11.01 -28.82
CA VAL A 76 -14.12 -11.11 -27.90
C VAL A 76 -14.74 -12.51 -27.94
N SER A 77 -14.83 -13.16 -26.81
CA SER A 77 -15.55 -14.43 -26.63
C SER A 77 -17.07 -14.22 -26.53
N GLU A 78 -17.83 -15.29 -26.72
CA GLU A 78 -19.27 -15.28 -26.46
C GLU A 78 -19.58 -15.00 -24.97
N TYR A 79 -18.75 -15.48 -24.05
CA TYR A 79 -18.92 -15.25 -22.62
C TYR A 79 -18.70 -13.78 -22.25
N ALA A 80 -17.66 -13.14 -22.78
CA ALA A 80 -17.42 -11.72 -22.58
C ALA A 80 -18.58 -10.86 -23.15
N ALA A 81 -19.03 -11.14 -24.37
CA ALA A 81 -20.10 -10.40 -25.03
C ALA A 81 -21.46 -10.49 -24.31
N ARG A 82 -21.68 -11.53 -23.48
CA ARG A 82 -22.92 -11.75 -22.72
C ARG A 82 -22.88 -11.26 -21.28
N GLN A 83 -21.83 -10.55 -20.89
CA GLN A 83 -21.77 -10.02 -19.52
C GLN A 83 -22.93 -9.04 -19.27
N PRO A 84 -23.46 -8.98 -18.03
CA PRO A 84 -24.54 -8.04 -17.71
C PRO A 84 -24.04 -6.59 -17.66
N ASP A 85 -24.97 -5.66 -17.72
CA ASP A 85 -24.71 -4.21 -17.63
C ASP A 85 -23.85 -3.85 -16.38
N VAL A 86 -22.99 -2.86 -16.56
CA VAL A 86 -22.72 -1.89 -17.64
C VAL A 86 -21.83 -2.51 -18.70
N GLN A 87 -22.16 -2.32 -19.99
CA GLN A 87 -21.47 -2.93 -21.13
C GLN A 87 -21.00 -1.90 -22.15
N LEU A 88 -19.88 -2.18 -22.82
CA LEU A 88 -19.48 -1.54 -24.07
C LEU A 88 -20.33 -2.05 -25.24
N ASN A 89 -21.02 -3.18 -25.06
CA ASN A 89 -21.79 -3.92 -26.06
C ASN A 89 -20.89 -4.45 -27.20
N ILE A 90 -19.75 -5.08 -26.81
CA ILE A 90 -18.87 -5.76 -27.75
C ILE A 90 -19.51 -7.06 -28.25
N ASN A 91 -19.29 -7.41 -29.51
CA ASN A 91 -19.87 -8.63 -30.11
C ASN A 91 -18.83 -9.75 -30.19
N THR A 92 -19.31 -11.00 -30.10
CA THR A 92 -18.48 -12.19 -30.27
C THR A 92 -17.70 -12.14 -31.59
N GLY A 93 -16.39 -12.38 -31.52
CA GLY A 93 -15.47 -12.38 -32.65
C GLY A 93 -14.94 -11.00 -33.04
N GLU A 94 -15.46 -9.89 -32.50
CA GLU A 94 -14.86 -8.57 -32.68
C GLU A 94 -13.46 -8.51 -32.06
N GLN A 95 -12.62 -7.67 -32.61
CA GLN A 95 -11.27 -7.43 -32.11
C GLN A 95 -11.10 -6.00 -31.64
N TYR A 96 -10.33 -5.83 -30.56
CA TYR A 96 -9.99 -4.53 -29.98
C TYR A 96 -8.52 -4.54 -29.55
N LEU A 97 -7.86 -3.38 -29.50
CA LEU A 97 -6.59 -3.26 -28.80
C LEU A 97 -6.83 -3.42 -27.30
N LEU A 98 -5.94 -4.10 -26.61
CA LEU A 98 -6.02 -4.30 -25.16
C LEU A 98 -6.08 -2.98 -24.41
N ARG A 99 -5.30 -1.97 -24.84
CA ARG A 99 -5.35 -0.60 -24.28
C ARG A 99 -6.73 0.04 -24.37
N ASP A 100 -7.44 -0.15 -25.50
CA ASP A 100 -8.74 0.45 -25.71
C ASP A 100 -9.78 -0.12 -24.75
N LEU A 101 -9.72 -1.43 -24.50
CA LEU A 101 -10.55 -2.08 -23.49
C LEU A 101 -10.19 -1.65 -22.05
N CYS A 102 -8.92 -1.31 -21.76
CA CYS A 102 -8.52 -0.77 -20.45
C CYS A 102 -9.10 0.62 -20.20
N TYR A 103 -9.17 1.50 -21.22
CA TYR A 103 -9.89 2.78 -21.10
C TYR A 103 -11.38 2.54 -20.88
N SER A 104 -12.01 1.66 -21.64
CA SER A 104 -13.41 1.25 -21.47
C SER A 104 -13.69 0.73 -20.05
N LEU A 105 -12.82 -0.14 -19.54
CA LEU A 105 -12.84 -0.71 -18.19
C LEU A 105 -12.87 0.36 -17.09
N MET A 106 -12.02 1.38 -17.22
CA MET A 106 -11.83 2.33 -16.14
C MET A 106 -12.76 3.52 -16.23
N LEU A 107 -12.99 4.06 -17.42
CA LEU A 107 -13.79 5.27 -17.60
C LEU A 107 -15.28 4.99 -17.42
N GLU A 108 -15.82 3.95 -18.10
CA GLU A 108 -17.24 3.59 -18.10
C GLU A 108 -17.57 2.39 -17.22
N SER A 109 -16.54 1.66 -16.77
CA SER A 109 -16.72 0.48 -15.92
C SER A 109 -17.35 -0.73 -16.61
N HIS A 110 -17.15 -0.90 -17.92
CA HIS A 110 -17.78 -1.96 -18.71
C HIS A 110 -17.36 -3.36 -18.25
N ASN A 111 -18.35 -4.25 -18.06
CA ASN A 111 -18.17 -5.60 -17.53
C ASN A 111 -17.69 -6.57 -18.60
N ASP A 112 -18.18 -6.43 -19.83
CA ASP A 112 -17.76 -7.17 -21.02
C ASP A 112 -16.28 -6.92 -21.34
N SER A 113 -15.83 -5.66 -21.29
CA SER A 113 -14.42 -5.31 -21.43
C SER A 113 -13.55 -5.97 -20.35
N ALA A 114 -14.01 -6.00 -19.10
CA ALA A 114 -13.27 -6.63 -18.00
C ALA A 114 -13.06 -8.12 -18.23
N VAL A 115 -14.08 -8.82 -18.73
CA VAL A 115 -14.01 -10.26 -19.00
C VAL A 115 -13.15 -10.53 -20.23
N ALA A 116 -13.30 -9.77 -21.30
CA ALA A 116 -12.46 -9.91 -22.50
C ALA A 116 -10.97 -9.69 -22.18
N ILE A 117 -10.64 -8.71 -21.33
CA ILE A 117 -9.29 -8.49 -20.82
C ILE A 117 -8.81 -9.70 -20.03
N ALA A 118 -9.62 -10.22 -19.10
CA ALA A 118 -9.24 -11.33 -18.23
C ALA A 118 -8.99 -12.62 -19.02
N GLU A 119 -9.82 -12.92 -20.01
CA GLU A 119 -9.63 -14.07 -20.90
C GLU A 119 -8.37 -13.92 -21.77
N HIS A 120 -8.05 -12.70 -22.22
CA HIS A 120 -6.85 -12.45 -23.02
C HIS A 120 -5.56 -12.58 -22.20
N VAL A 121 -5.53 -12.03 -20.99
CA VAL A 121 -4.32 -11.95 -20.16
C VAL A 121 -4.11 -13.23 -19.35
N GLY A 122 -5.18 -13.86 -18.88
CA GLY A 122 -5.15 -15.03 -18.01
C GLY A 122 -5.54 -16.33 -18.72
N GLU A 123 -5.81 -16.30 -20.06
CA GLU A 123 -6.32 -17.42 -20.86
C GLU A 123 -7.73 -17.88 -20.43
N SER A 124 -8.16 -17.58 -19.22
CA SER A 124 -9.51 -17.76 -18.72
C SER A 124 -9.80 -16.83 -17.55
N VAL A 125 -11.08 -16.59 -17.25
CA VAL A 125 -11.51 -15.79 -16.10
C VAL A 125 -11.02 -16.41 -14.79
N GLU A 126 -11.07 -17.73 -14.66
CA GLU A 126 -10.63 -18.45 -13.47
C GLU A 126 -9.12 -18.32 -13.23
N GLN A 127 -8.32 -18.39 -14.28
CA GLN A 127 -6.87 -18.22 -14.16
C GLN A 127 -6.52 -16.78 -13.86
N PHE A 128 -7.20 -15.82 -14.49
CA PHE A 128 -7.02 -14.40 -14.17
C PHE A 128 -7.41 -14.08 -12.71
N ALA A 129 -8.49 -14.67 -12.19
CA ALA A 129 -8.88 -14.54 -10.78
C ALA A 129 -7.79 -15.09 -9.83
N LYS A 130 -7.13 -16.22 -10.19
CA LYS A 130 -5.97 -16.70 -9.42
C LYS A 130 -4.82 -15.70 -9.44
N MET A 131 -4.51 -15.09 -10.59
CA MET A 131 -3.49 -14.05 -10.70
C MET A 131 -3.84 -12.84 -9.81
N MET A 132 -5.12 -12.42 -9.79
CA MET A 132 -5.59 -11.33 -8.90
C MET A 132 -5.34 -11.66 -7.43
N ASN A 133 -5.63 -12.87 -6.99
CA ASN A 133 -5.44 -13.29 -5.60
C ASN A 133 -3.97 -13.44 -5.23
N VAL A 134 -3.11 -13.89 -6.14
CA VAL A 134 -1.65 -13.93 -5.94
C VAL A 134 -1.13 -12.50 -5.77
N LYS A 135 -1.50 -11.59 -6.68
CA LYS A 135 -1.09 -10.18 -6.60
C LYS A 135 -1.59 -9.51 -5.31
N ALA A 136 -2.83 -9.77 -4.89
CA ALA A 136 -3.36 -9.24 -3.63
C ALA A 136 -2.49 -9.66 -2.43
N LYS A 137 -2.05 -10.93 -2.37
CA LYS A 137 -1.13 -11.43 -1.33
C LYS A 137 0.26 -10.77 -1.41
N GLU A 138 0.81 -10.60 -2.61
CA GLU A 138 2.09 -9.90 -2.83
C GLU A 138 2.05 -8.44 -2.37
N ILE A 139 0.91 -7.77 -2.54
CA ILE A 139 0.66 -6.40 -2.07
C ILE A 139 0.51 -6.36 -0.53
N GLY A 140 0.28 -7.50 0.12
CA GLY A 140 0.08 -7.61 1.57
C GLY A 140 -1.39 -7.50 2.00
N CYS A 141 -2.35 -7.79 1.11
CA CYS A 141 -3.76 -7.90 1.48
C CYS A 141 -3.98 -9.14 2.37
N THR A 142 -4.77 -8.97 3.41
CA THR A 142 -4.99 -10.00 4.44
C THR A 142 -6.33 -10.71 4.35
N ASP A 143 -7.35 -10.03 3.81
CA ASP A 143 -8.72 -10.56 3.65
C ASP A 143 -9.36 -10.04 2.36
N THR A 144 -8.82 -10.53 1.24
CA THR A 144 -9.26 -10.19 -0.12
C THR A 144 -9.43 -11.48 -0.93
N LEU A 145 -10.60 -11.64 -1.56
CA LEU A 145 -10.91 -12.75 -2.46
C LEU A 145 -11.51 -12.24 -3.76
N PHE A 146 -10.78 -12.37 -4.85
CA PHE A 146 -11.26 -12.07 -6.19
C PHE A 146 -11.74 -13.33 -6.89
N LEU A 147 -12.99 -13.33 -7.36
CA LEU A 147 -13.59 -14.41 -8.16
C LEU A 147 -13.96 -13.93 -9.56
N THR A 148 -14.15 -12.62 -9.75
CA THR A 148 -14.54 -12.00 -11.02
C THR A 148 -13.64 -10.82 -11.34
N PRO A 149 -13.30 -10.54 -12.62
CA PRO A 149 -12.47 -9.40 -13.01
C PRO A 149 -13.24 -8.08 -13.05
N ASN A 150 -14.58 -8.14 -13.07
CA ASN A 150 -15.46 -6.98 -13.18
C ASN A 150 -16.02 -6.50 -11.82
N GLY A 151 -15.94 -7.34 -10.78
CA GLY A 151 -16.46 -7.04 -9.45
C GLY A 151 -17.95 -7.33 -9.28
N LEU A 152 -18.54 -8.15 -10.13
CA LEU A 152 -19.87 -8.69 -9.90
C LEU A 152 -19.85 -9.67 -8.73
N ASP A 153 -20.94 -9.66 -7.97
CA ASP A 153 -21.10 -10.51 -6.80
C ASP A 153 -20.98 -11.99 -7.18
N ALA A 154 -20.12 -12.73 -6.50
CA ALA A 154 -19.87 -14.14 -6.73
C ALA A 154 -19.46 -14.84 -5.43
N LYS A 155 -19.71 -16.15 -5.35
CA LYS A 155 -19.33 -16.96 -4.21
C LYS A 155 -18.92 -18.36 -4.68
N ASN A 156 -17.91 -18.91 -4.02
CA ASN A 156 -17.50 -20.30 -4.18
C ASN A 156 -17.17 -20.93 -2.80
N GLU A 157 -16.55 -22.10 -2.80
CA GLU A 157 -16.16 -22.81 -1.57
C GLU A 157 -15.14 -22.03 -0.72
N SER A 158 -14.33 -21.14 -1.34
CA SER A 158 -13.33 -20.31 -0.64
C SER A 158 -13.94 -19.07 0.01
N GLY A 159 -15.16 -18.67 -0.35
CA GLY A 159 -15.83 -17.50 0.20
C GLY A 159 -16.57 -16.66 -0.83
N SER A 160 -16.87 -15.42 -0.47
CA SER A 160 -17.52 -14.42 -1.32
C SER A 160 -16.49 -13.49 -1.94
N HIS A 161 -16.75 -13.05 -3.20
CA HIS A 161 -15.96 -12.00 -3.86
C HIS A 161 -16.01 -10.71 -3.04
N GLY A 162 -14.85 -10.18 -2.67
CA GLY A 162 -14.79 -8.97 -1.86
C GLY A 162 -13.40 -8.68 -1.31
N THR A 163 -13.34 -7.64 -0.50
CA THR A 163 -12.11 -7.16 0.13
C THR A 163 -12.44 -6.37 1.40
N THR A 164 -11.43 -5.92 2.12
CA THR A 164 -11.58 -4.96 3.21
C THR A 164 -11.29 -3.54 2.72
N ALA A 165 -11.73 -2.50 3.44
CA ALA A 165 -11.40 -1.12 3.08
C ALA A 165 -9.88 -0.86 3.19
N VAL A 166 -9.21 -1.48 4.16
CA VAL A 166 -7.74 -1.40 4.31
C VAL A 166 -7.04 -2.05 3.12
N ASP A 167 -7.43 -3.25 2.73
CA ASP A 167 -6.81 -3.94 1.59
C ASP A 167 -7.07 -3.21 0.27
N LEU A 168 -8.27 -2.67 0.07
CA LEU A 168 -8.60 -1.88 -1.12
C LEU A 168 -7.76 -0.59 -1.20
N ALA A 169 -7.53 0.07 -0.06
CA ALA A 169 -6.62 1.23 0.01
C ALA A 169 -5.17 0.81 -0.30
N ARG A 170 -4.73 -0.35 0.18
CA ARG A 170 -3.41 -0.94 -0.06
C ARG A 170 -3.19 -1.25 -1.55
N ILE A 171 -4.20 -1.82 -2.22
CA ILE A 171 -4.17 -2.08 -3.66
C ILE A 171 -4.04 -0.76 -4.45
N MET A 172 -4.84 0.27 -4.12
CA MET A 172 -4.73 1.57 -4.78
C MET A 172 -3.37 2.21 -4.53
N SER A 173 -2.86 2.16 -3.31
CA SER A 173 -1.52 2.65 -2.95
C SER A 173 -0.44 1.97 -3.81
N TYR A 174 -0.49 0.65 -3.95
CA TYR A 174 0.41 -0.09 -4.83
C TYR A 174 0.35 0.42 -6.28
N CYS A 175 -0.87 0.54 -6.83
CA CYS A 175 -1.07 0.97 -8.22
C CYS A 175 -0.46 2.35 -8.52
N ILE A 176 -0.51 3.29 -7.57
CA ILE A 176 -0.07 4.68 -7.80
C ILE A 176 1.35 4.99 -7.32
N MET A 177 1.91 4.18 -6.41
CA MET A 177 3.22 4.46 -5.79
C MET A 177 4.29 3.45 -6.18
N ARG A 178 4.00 2.14 -6.13
CA ARG A 178 5.00 1.06 -6.18
C ARG A 178 5.04 0.28 -7.49
N SER A 179 3.91 0.14 -8.18
CA SER A 179 3.87 -0.60 -9.45
C SER A 179 4.84 0.00 -10.47
N PRO A 180 5.60 -0.84 -11.23
CA PRO A 180 6.41 -0.36 -12.36
C PRO A 180 5.56 0.28 -13.46
N LYS A 181 4.23 0.05 -13.44
CA LYS A 181 3.23 0.56 -14.39
C LYS A 181 2.36 1.70 -13.82
N LYS A 182 2.81 2.33 -12.73
CA LYS A 182 2.07 3.44 -12.10
C LYS A 182 1.79 4.62 -13.03
N ALA A 183 2.69 4.91 -13.96
CA ALA A 183 2.53 6.02 -14.89
C ALA A 183 1.35 5.76 -15.84
N GLU A 184 1.32 4.58 -16.47
CA GLU A 184 0.25 4.15 -17.37
C GLU A 184 -1.08 3.99 -16.62
N PHE A 185 -1.05 3.46 -15.39
CA PHE A 185 -2.24 3.38 -14.53
C PHE A 185 -2.84 4.76 -14.27
N LEU A 186 -2.03 5.74 -13.91
CA LEU A 186 -2.47 7.12 -13.66
C LEU A 186 -2.95 7.81 -14.95
N GLU A 187 -2.30 7.57 -16.07
CA GLU A 187 -2.73 8.07 -17.37
C GLU A 187 -4.17 7.61 -17.69
N ILE A 188 -4.41 6.30 -17.67
CA ILE A 188 -5.72 5.74 -18.00
C ILE A 188 -6.80 6.25 -17.03
N THR A 189 -6.53 6.18 -15.72
CA THR A 189 -7.54 6.52 -14.70
C THR A 189 -7.87 7.99 -14.60
N ARG A 190 -7.00 8.88 -15.13
CA ARG A 190 -7.18 10.34 -15.13
C ARG A 190 -7.71 10.88 -16.45
N THR A 191 -7.68 10.11 -17.53
CA THR A 191 -8.14 10.53 -18.84
C THR A 191 -9.61 10.93 -18.79
N PRO A 192 -9.99 12.15 -19.21
CA PRO A 192 -11.37 12.61 -19.14
C PRO A 192 -12.31 11.88 -20.11
N SER A 193 -11.83 11.62 -21.33
CA SER A 193 -12.54 10.86 -22.36
C SER A 193 -11.55 10.21 -23.31
N TYR A 194 -11.95 9.08 -23.87
CA TYR A 194 -11.13 8.31 -24.80
C TYR A 194 -12.00 7.74 -25.91
N THR A 195 -11.58 7.94 -27.18
CA THR A 195 -12.29 7.46 -28.36
C THR A 195 -11.46 6.43 -29.10
N PHE A 196 -12.06 5.31 -29.46
CA PHE A 196 -11.41 4.22 -30.16
C PHE A 196 -12.39 3.48 -31.09
N SER A 197 -11.86 2.65 -31.96
CA SER A 197 -12.66 1.80 -32.86
C SER A 197 -12.33 0.33 -32.62
N ASN A 198 -13.27 -0.59 -32.92
CA ASN A 198 -12.93 -1.99 -33.07
C ASN A 198 -11.88 -2.16 -34.18
N LYS A 199 -11.20 -3.29 -34.21
CA LYS A 199 -10.15 -3.60 -35.20
C LYS A 199 -10.63 -4.67 -36.18
N VAL A 200 -10.11 -4.59 -37.40
CA VAL A 200 -10.32 -5.57 -38.46
C VAL A 200 -8.96 -6.00 -38.98
N THR A 201 -8.73 -7.30 -39.03
CA THR A 201 -7.51 -7.90 -39.59
C THR A 201 -7.78 -8.27 -41.05
N GLY A 202 -7.08 -7.65 -41.99
CA GLY A 202 -7.14 -7.96 -43.42
C GLY A 202 -6.50 -9.33 -43.77
N GLU A 203 -6.72 -9.79 -45.00
CA GLU A 203 -6.13 -11.04 -45.50
C GLU A 203 -4.59 -11.00 -45.52
N ASP A 204 -4.01 -9.81 -45.70
CA ASP A 204 -2.60 -9.51 -45.64
C ASP A 204 -2.04 -9.37 -44.20
N LYS A 205 -2.87 -9.66 -43.20
CA LYS A 205 -2.59 -9.49 -41.76
C LYS A 205 -2.39 -8.04 -41.32
N THR A 206 -2.73 -7.04 -42.12
CA THR A 206 -2.77 -5.66 -41.66
C THR A 206 -3.94 -5.43 -40.73
N VAL A 207 -3.72 -4.66 -39.66
CA VAL A 207 -4.75 -4.28 -38.68
C VAL A 207 -5.18 -2.85 -38.98
N SER A 208 -6.48 -2.62 -39.14
CA SER A 208 -7.09 -1.32 -39.37
C SER A 208 -8.30 -1.08 -38.48
N ASP A 209 -8.75 0.17 -38.40
CA ASP A 209 -9.97 0.49 -37.69
C ASP A 209 -11.20 -0.10 -38.39
N GLY A 210 -12.07 -0.71 -37.58
CA GLY A 210 -13.36 -1.20 -38.01
C GLY A 210 -14.43 -0.08 -38.04
N ALA A 211 -15.66 -0.46 -38.35
CA ALA A 211 -16.78 0.49 -38.52
C ALA A 211 -17.40 0.95 -37.20
N ARG A 212 -17.12 0.29 -36.08
CA ARG A 212 -17.71 0.64 -34.79
C ARG A 212 -16.77 1.55 -34.02
N GLN A 213 -17.23 2.73 -33.67
CA GLN A 213 -16.50 3.70 -32.88
C GLN A 213 -17.18 3.92 -31.54
N PHE A 214 -16.38 4.04 -30.48
CA PHE A 214 -16.82 4.23 -29.09
C PHE A 214 -16.13 5.44 -28.49
N THR A 215 -16.86 6.17 -27.64
CA THR A 215 -16.29 7.23 -26.80
C THR A 215 -16.65 6.95 -25.36
N CYS A 216 -15.65 6.76 -24.52
CA CYS A 216 -15.80 6.54 -23.09
C CYS A 216 -15.50 7.83 -22.32
N HIS A 217 -16.31 8.13 -21.30
CA HIS A 217 -16.16 9.30 -20.43
C HIS A 217 -15.86 8.88 -19.00
N ASN A 218 -14.99 9.62 -18.33
CA ASN A 218 -14.59 9.29 -16.96
C ASN A 218 -15.68 9.65 -15.95
N HIS A 219 -16.25 8.64 -15.31
CA HIS A 219 -17.28 8.79 -14.28
C HIS A 219 -16.74 9.07 -12.88
N ASN A 220 -15.42 9.20 -12.69
CA ASN A 220 -14.83 9.60 -11.42
C ASN A 220 -14.93 11.11 -11.21
N ALA A 221 -16.09 11.57 -10.74
CA ALA A 221 -16.33 12.98 -10.49
C ALA A 221 -15.35 13.59 -9.47
N PHE A 222 -14.75 12.78 -8.59
CA PHE A 222 -13.82 13.26 -7.56
C PHE A 222 -12.56 13.90 -8.15
N LEU A 223 -12.16 13.53 -9.36
CA LEU A 223 -11.05 14.17 -10.08
C LEU A 223 -11.24 15.70 -10.28
N GLN A 224 -12.50 16.18 -10.26
CA GLN A 224 -12.84 17.59 -10.39
C GLN A 224 -13.31 18.23 -9.08
N MET A 225 -13.43 17.44 -8.00
CA MET A 225 -13.99 17.91 -6.73
C MET A 225 -12.92 18.37 -5.74
N MET A 226 -11.70 17.85 -5.85
CA MET A 226 -10.62 18.16 -4.93
C MET A 226 -9.31 18.37 -5.69
N GLU A 227 -8.64 19.47 -5.40
CA GLU A 227 -7.33 19.74 -5.95
C GLU A 227 -6.33 18.67 -5.53
N GLY A 228 -5.53 18.18 -6.48
CA GLY A 228 -4.57 17.11 -6.25
C GLY A 228 -5.17 15.70 -6.38
N ALA A 229 -6.45 15.56 -6.75
CA ALA A 229 -7.03 14.24 -7.03
C ALA A 229 -6.24 13.52 -8.13
N LEU A 230 -5.72 12.32 -7.80
CA LEU A 230 -4.81 11.56 -8.67
C LEU A 230 -5.52 10.48 -9.46
N SER A 231 -6.40 9.74 -8.83
CA SER A 231 -7.00 8.53 -9.40
C SER A 231 -8.22 8.13 -8.59
N GLY A 232 -9.00 7.19 -9.10
CA GLY A 232 -10.07 6.55 -8.33
C GLY A 232 -10.96 5.68 -9.19
N LYS A 233 -11.74 4.83 -8.50
CA LYS A 233 -12.72 3.95 -9.12
C LYS A 233 -13.98 3.86 -8.28
N THR A 234 -15.13 4.03 -8.91
CA THR A 234 -16.45 3.82 -8.31
C THR A 234 -16.90 2.37 -8.51
N GLY A 235 -17.72 1.86 -7.60
CA GLY A 235 -18.40 0.59 -7.73
C GLY A 235 -19.83 0.66 -7.20
N PHE A 236 -20.70 -0.22 -7.72
CA PHE A 236 -22.03 -0.44 -7.21
C PHE A 236 -22.54 -1.81 -7.64
N THR A 237 -23.01 -2.61 -6.69
CA THR A 237 -23.93 -3.74 -6.88
C THR A 237 -25.02 -3.64 -5.82
N GLY A 238 -26.07 -4.45 -5.96
CA GLY A 238 -27.14 -4.51 -4.93
C GLY A 238 -26.61 -4.93 -3.56
N GLU A 239 -25.65 -5.87 -3.51
CA GLU A 239 -25.00 -6.36 -2.30
C GLU A 239 -24.00 -5.34 -1.74
N ALA A 240 -23.10 -4.84 -2.58
CA ALA A 240 -22.02 -3.96 -2.14
C ALA A 240 -22.47 -2.55 -1.72
N GLY A 241 -23.60 -2.06 -2.25
CA GLY A 241 -23.92 -0.64 -2.17
C GLY A 241 -22.93 0.21 -2.98
N TYR A 242 -22.87 1.51 -2.74
CA TYR A 242 -21.90 2.39 -3.38
C TYR A 242 -20.53 2.20 -2.72
N CYS A 243 -19.53 1.86 -3.53
CA CYS A 243 -18.13 1.75 -3.16
C CYS A 243 -17.29 2.78 -3.90
N TYR A 244 -16.18 3.17 -3.29
CA TYR A 244 -15.21 4.08 -3.90
C TYR A 244 -13.81 3.83 -3.35
N VAL A 245 -12.81 3.93 -4.21
CA VAL A 245 -11.42 4.06 -3.83
C VAL A 245 -10.82 5.20 -4.63
N GLY A 246 -10.03 6.05 -3.99
CA GLY A 246 -9.39 7.18 -4.68
C GLY A 246 -8.19 7.71 -3.92
N ALA A 247 -7.38 8.51 -4.62
CA ALA A 247 -6.15 9.07 -4.10
C ALA A 247 -6.07 10.58 -4.35
N VAL A 248 -5.45 11.29 -3.41
CA VAL A 248 -5.13 12.72 -3.50
C VAL A 248 -3.66 12.92 -3.15
N LYS A 249 -2.96 13.73 -3.95
CA LYS A 249 -1.64 14.26 -3.61
C LYS A 249 -1.77 15.73 -3.24
N ARG A 250 -1.32 16.08 -2.06
CA ARG A 250 -1.25 17.47 -1.58
C ARG A 250 0.14 17.74 -1.06
N ASP A 251 0.84 18.66 -1.71
CA ASP A 251 2.27 18.94 -1.48
C ASP A 251 3.09 17.67 -1.73
N ASP A 252 3.83 17.19 -0.75
CA ASP A 252 4.63 15.96 -0.77
C ASP A 252 3.94 14.76 -0.08
N ARG A 253 2.64 14.87 0.24
CA ARG A 253 1.83 13.84 0.92
C ARG A 253 0.82 13.22 -0.04
N THR A 254 0.72 11.90 -0.03
CA THR A 254 -0.25 11.17 -0.85
C THR A 254 -1.19 10.36 0.03
N PHE A 255 -2.48 10.63 -0.06
CA PHE A 255 -3.53 9.98 0.71
C PHE A 255 -4.37 9.07 -0.18
N VAL A 256 -4.76 7.92 0.34
CA VAL A 256 -5.74 7.01 -0.28
C VAL A 256 -6.94 6.87 0.65
N VAL A 257 -8.15 6.99 0.09
CA VAL A 257 -9.41 6.66 0.76
C VAL A 257 -10.04 5.46 0.07
N ALA A 258 -10.53 4.50 0.87
CA ALA A 258 -11.37 3.42 0.41
C ALA A 258 -12.66 3.37 1.23
N LEU A 259 -13.81 3.25 0.55
CA LEU A 259 -15.15 3.23 1.12
C LEU A 259 -15.93 2.04 0.58
N LEU A 260 -16.50 1.23 1.46
CA LEU A 260 -17.36 0.10 1.12
C LEU A 260 -18.73 0.29 1.77
N GLY A 261 -19.80 -0.04 1.03
CA GLY A 261 -21.18 0.11 1.51
C GLY A 261 -21.55 1.55 1.87
N CYS A 262 -21.19 2.52 1.01
CA CYS A 262 -21.44 3.95 1.25
C CYS A 262 -22.80 4.40 0.69
N GLY A 263 -23.89 3.77 1.15
CA GLY A 263 -25.26 4.03 0.74
C GLY A 263 -25.73 3.16 -0.43
N TRP A 264 -27.03 3.21 -0.68
CA TRP A 264 -27.74 2.49 -1.74
C TRP A 264 -28.53 3.47 -2.62
N PRO A 265 -29.34 3.01 -3.61
CA PRO A 265 -30.09 3.90 -4.51
C PRO A 265 -30.85 5.01 -3.75
N GLY A 266 -30.73 6.23 -4.25
CA GLY A 266 -31.14 7.46 -3.58
C GLY A 266 -30.01 8.22 -2.88
N ASN A 267 -28.89 7.57 -2.57
CA ASN A 267 -27.78 8.13 -1.77
C ASN A 267 -26.43 8.16 -2.53
N LYS A 268 -26.45 8.26 -3.86
CA LYS A 268 -25.27 8.22 -4.75
C LYS A 268 -24.14 9.21 -4.37
N THR A 269 -24.48 10.29 -3.69
CA THR A 269 -23.51 11.35 -3.31
C THR A 269 -22.78 11.10 -2.01
N TYR A 270 -23.19 10.12 -1.20
CA TYR A 270 -22.59 9.86 0.11
C TYR A 270 -21.10 9.56 0.03
N LYS A 271 -20.70 8.74 -0.96
CA LYS A 271 -19.28 8.43 -1.18
C LYS A 271 -18.42 9.68 -1.41
N TRP A 272 -18.95 10.70 -2.07
CA TRP A 272 -18.20 11.94 -2.29
C TRP A 272 -18.06 12.76 -1.01
N LYS A 273 -19.13 12.79 -0.17
CA LYS A 273 -19.08 13.47 1.12
C LYS A 273 -18.06 12.83 2.06
N ASP A 274 -18.11 11.50 2.19
CA ASP A 274 -17.18 10.75 3.03
C ASP A 274 -15.74 10.86 2.51
N THR A 275 -15.53 10.72 1.19
CA THR A 275 -14.20 10.89 0.60
C THR A 275 -13.63 12.28 0.87
N THR A 276 -14.40 13.35 0.63
CA THR A 276 -13.94 14.71 0.90
C THR A 276 -13.62 14.92 2.37
N LYS A 277 -14.47 14.41 3.28
CA LYS A 277 -14.27 14.53 4.72
C LYS A 277 -12.99 13.84 5.19
N LEU A 278 -12.75 12.60 4.74
CA LEU A 278 -11.56 11.84 5.11
C LEU A 278 -10.28 12.43 4.49
N MET A 279 -10.31 12.82 3.22
CA MET A 279 -9.15 13.46 2.59
C MET A 279 -8.80 14.78 3.26
N GLN A 280 -9.82 15.63 3.57
CA GLN A 280 -9.59 16.88 4.26
C GLN A 280 -9.01 16.66 5.67
N TYR A 281 -9.54 15.68 6.40
CA TYR A 281 -8.98 15.29 7.70
C TYR A 281 -7.50 14.89 7.60
N GLY A 282 -7.12 14.09 6.60
CA GLY A 282 -5.72 13.74 6.35
C GLY A 282 -4.86 14.96 6.06
N ILE A 283 -5.33 15.84 5.18
CA ILE A 283 -4.60 17.06 4.77
C ILE A 283 -4.38 18.01 5.96
N ASP A 284 -5.39 18.18 6.81
CA ASP A 284 -5.36 19.17 7.89
C ASP A 284 -4.57 18.70 9.11
N HIS A 285 -4.53 17.38 9.37
CA HIS A 285 -3.99 16.87 10.62
C HIS A 285 -2.72 16.05 10.51
N TYR A 286 -2.34 15.57 9.33
CA TYR A 286 -1.17 14.72 9.16
C TYR A 286 -0.06 15.44 8.41
N GLN A 287 1.17 15.35 8.93
CA GLN A 287 2.36 15.94 8.32
C GLN A 287 3.42 14.87 8.09
N LYS A 288 4.15 15.01 6.98
CA LYS A 288 5.27 14.13 6.65
C LYS A 288 6.42 14.40 7.62
N THR A 289 6.89 13.35 8.24
CA THR A 289 7.92 13.40 9.27
C THR A 289 8.98 12.35 8.98
N ASP A 290 10.24 12.75 9.01
CA ASP A 290 11.37 11.82 9.03
C ASP A 290 11.41 11.13 10.39
N TRP A 291 11.24 9.81 10.42
CA TRP A 291 11.16 9.08 11.67
C TRP A 291 12.54 8.84 12.30
N HIS A 292 13.65 8.88 11.53
CA HIS A 292 15.01 8.84 12.06
C HIS A 292 15.33 10.10 12.86
N GLU A 293 15.01 11.29 12.30
CA GLU A 293 15.27 12.56 12.97
C GLU A 293 14.33 12.80 14.16
N ALA A 294 13.05 12.44 14.01
CA ALA A 294 12.04 12.64 15.04
C ALA A 294 12.13 11.61 16.18
N GLY A 295 12.64 10.43 15.92
CA GLY A 295 12.85 9.39 16.92
C GLY A 295 14.04 9.70 17.82
N LYS A 296 13.78 10.06 19.09
CA LYS A 296 14.86 10.30 20.05
C LYS A 296 15.53 8.98 20.44
N ARG A 297 16.74 8.75 19.93
CA ARG A 297 17.60 7.64 20.30
C ARG A 297 18.21 7.90 21.68
N GLN A 298 17.61 7.36 22.74
CA GLN A 298 18.11 7.51 24.10
C GLN A 298 18.70 6.19 24.62
N ASN A 299 19.86 6.28 25.28
CA ASN A 299 20.50 5.13 25.94
C ASN A 299 20.75 3.93 25.03
N ILE A 300 21.06 4.18 23.74
CA ILE A 300 21.40 3.13 22.80
C ILE A 300 22.79 2.60 23.16
N PRO A 301 22.95 1.26 23.33
CA PRO A 301 24.26 0.66 23.56
C PRO A 301 25.20 0.87 22.38
N GLU A 302 26.44 1.26 22.66
CA GLU A 302 27.50 1.41 21.64
C GLU A 302 28.32 0.13 21.48
N SER A 303 28.17 -0.83 22.38
CA SER A 303 28.93 -2.07 22.38
C SER A 303 28.14 -3.23 22.94
N ILE A 304 28.54 -4.44 22.58
CA ILE A 304 28.01 -5.70 23.09
C ILE A 304 29.17 -6.55 23.63
N ARG A 305 28.92 -7.32 24.71
CA ARG A 305 29.90 -8.26 25.28
C ARG A 305 29.84 -9.60 24.58
N VAL A 306 30.98 -10.05 24.07
CA VAL A 306 31.17 -11.37 23.48
C VAL A 306 31.89 -12.28 24.50
N CYS A 307 31.24 -13.38 24.84
CA CYS A 307 31.76 -14.39 25.73
C CYS A 307 32.43 -15.53 24.92
N ASN A 308 33.28 -16.31 25.60
CA ASN A 308 34.07 -17.38 24.98
C ASN A 308 34.89 -16.91 23.77
N ALA A 309 35.31 -15.65 23.82
CA ALA A 309 36.11 -15.00 22.80
C ALA A 309 37.59 -15.38 22.90
N LYS A 310 38.26 -15.56 21.76
CA LYS A 310 39.69 -15.74 21.63
C LYS A 310 40.38 -14.41 21.94
N THR A 311 40.68 -14.20 23.23
CA THR A 311 41.28 -12.98 23.78
C THR A 311 42.35 -13.29 24.81
N GLU A 312 43.23 -12.34 25.14
CA GLU A 312 44.25 -12.48 26.16
C GLU A 312 43.70 -12.36 27.61
N SER A 313 42.43 -12.05 27.76
CA SER A 313 41.75 -12.03 29.08
C SER A 313 41.40 -13.42 29.55
N PHE A 314 41.65 -13.73 30.82
CA PHE A 314 41.21 -14.99 31.43
C PHE A 314 39.70 -15.17 31.51
N LEU A 315 38.95 -14.09 31.43
CA LEU A 315 37.49 -14.17 31.41
C LEU A 315 36.94 -14.55 30.03
N HIS A 316 37.80 -14.54 28.98
CA HIS A 316 37.44 -14.80 27.62
C HIS A 316 36.22 -13.95 27.15
N GLU A 317 36.12 -12.74 27.70
CA GLU A 317 35.11 -11.74 27.39
C GLU A 317 35.76 -10.55 26.67
N LEU A 318 35.05 -10.04 25.65
CA LEU A 318 35.50 -8.90 24.85
C LEU A 318 34.31 -8.05 24.52
N ASP A 319 34.40 -6.75 24.78
CA ASP A 319 33.41 -5.81 24.31
C ASP A 319 33.74 -5.40 22.86
N ILE A 320 32.79 -5.56 21.95
CA ILE A 320 32.88 -5.07 20.55
C ILE A 320 31.91 -3.94 20.34
N ALA A 321 32.31 -2.94 19.55
CA ALA A 321 31.40 -1.90 19.10
C ALA A 321 30.31 -2.51 18.18
N VAL A 322 29.16 -1.90 18.18
CA VAL A 322 28.06 -2.21 17.26
C VAL A 322 27.78 -1.01 16.37
N ASP A 323 27.52 -1.28 15.09
CA ASP A 323 27.02 -0.30 14.14
C ASP A 323 25.51 -0.48 13.95
N ILE A 324 24.84 0.58 13.52
CA ILE A 324 23.41 0.57 13.20
C ILE A 324 23.27 0.72 11.69
N ILE A 325 22.58 -0.22 11.06
CA ILE A 325 22.35 -0.24 9.63
C ILE A 325 20.84 -0.37 9.34
N PRO A 326 20.34 0.10 8.18
CA PRO A 326 18.96 -0.15 7.76
C PRO A 326 18.63 -1.64 7.72
N ASP A 327 17.38 -1.99 8.03
CA ASP A 327 16.86 -3.34 7.82
C ASP A 327 16.25 -3.44 6.42
N ASP A 328 17.00 -3.97 5.46
CA ASP A 328 16.55 -4.14 4.07
C ASP A 328 15.41 -5.15 3.91
N SER A 329 15.15 -5.98 4.93
CA SER A 329 14.00 -6.91 4.94
C SER A 329 12.68 -6.22 5.29
N PHE A 330 12.75 -4.99 5.82
CA PHE A 330 11.60 -4.17 6.18
C PHE A 330 11.46 -3.01 5.19
N GLU A 331 10.39 -3.05 4.35
CA GLU A 331 10.12 -1.98 3.40
C GLU A 331 9.81 -0.67 4.15
N GLN A 332 10.66 0.32 4.00
CA GLN A 332 10.54 1.59 4.71
C GLN A 332 10.93 2.77 3.82
N THR A 333 10.18 3.86 3.95
CA THR A 333 10.37 5.07 3.14
C THR A 333 11.25 6.13 3.81
N GLY A 334 11.67 5.88 5.06
CA GLY A 334 12.37 6.88 5.90
C GLY A 334 11.44 7.96 6.46
N THR A 335 10.23 8.10 5.92
CA THR A 335 9.24 9.09 6.32
C THR A 335 7.89 8.47 6.58
N VAL A 336 7.07 9.11 7.41
CA VAL A 336 5.71 8.69 7.75
C VAL A 336 4.81 9.91 7.93
N LEU A 337 3.54 9.77 7.59
CA LEU A 337 2.54 10.75 7.95
C LEU A 337 2.12 10.55 9.40
N LYS A 338 2.25 11.60 10.23
CA LYS A 338 1.82 11.60 11.63
C LYS A 338 1.12 12.89 12.01
N ARG A 339 0.26 12.81 13.02
CA ARG A 339 -0.34 13.99 13.65
C ARG A 339 0.64 14.64 14.63
N GLU A 340 0.37 15.91 14.97
CA GLU A 340 1.19 16.64 15.95
C GLU A 340 1.18 15.98 17.34
N ASP A 341 0.04 15.40 17.75
CA ASP A 341 -0.15 14.73 19.04
C ASP A 341 0.44 13.31 19.11
N GLU A 342 0.86 12.73 18.00
CA GLU A 342 1.52 11.42 17.95
C GLU A 342 3.02 11.55 18.22
N ALA A 343 3.55 10.69 19.09
CA ALA A 343 4.97 10.61 19.38
C ALA A 343 5.62 9.41 18.71
N ILE A 344 6.79 9.61 18.11
CA ILE A 344 7.64 8.52 17.64
C ILE A 344 8.49 8.04 18.80
N THR A 345 8.36 6.78 19.17
CA THR A 345 9.15 6.11 20.20
C THR A 345 10.15 5.16 19.59
N VAL A 346 11.33 5.06 20.17
CA VAL A 346 12.38 4.11 19.77
C VAL A 346 12.51 3.04 20.84
N ARG A 347 12.37 1.80 20.43
CA ARG A 347 12.63 0.61 21.28
C ARG A 347 13.79 -0.15 20.65
N TRP A 348 14.67 -0.69 21.47
CA TRP A 348 15.77 -1.51 20.99
C TRP A 348 15.85 -2.82 21.75
N GLN A 349 16.31 -3.84 21.05
CA GLN A 349 16.66 -5.16 21.57
C GLN A 349 18.09 -5.44 21.21
N LEU A 350 18.94 -5.59 22.21
CA LEU A 350 20.32 -6.03 22.10
C LEU A 350 20.59 -6.95 23.27
N GLU A 351 21.08 -8.14 23.03
CA GLU A 351 21.47 -9.05 24.10
C GLU A 351 22.64 -8.45 24.89
N LYS A 352 22.62 -8.59 26.21
CA LYS A 352 23.71 -8.07 27.05
C LYS A 352 25.03 -8.79 26.80
N LYS A 353 24.97 -10.08 26.42
CA LYS A 353 26.10 -10.95 26.13
C LYS A 353 25.71 -11.88 25.00
N ILE A 354 26.67 -12.15 24.11
CA ILE A 354 26.55 -13.10 23.01
C ILE A 354 27.76 -14.03 23.03
N GLU A 355 27.63 -15.21 22.44
CA GLU A 355 28.67 -16.22 22.37
C GLU A 355 29.50 -16.10 21.09
N ALA A 356 30.82 -16.19 21.20
CA ALA A 356 31.67 -16.34 20.01
C ALA A 356 31.43 -17.72 19.34
N PRO A 357 31.62 -17.89 18.03
CA PRO A 357 32.15 -16.87 17.10
C PRO A 357 31.08 -15.86 16.65
N ILE A 358 31.54 -14.67 16.29
CA ILE A 358 30.72 -13.62 15.64
C ILE A 358 31.47 -13.14 14.42
N SER A 359 30.75 -12.93 13.33
CA SER A 359 31.30 -12.37 12.12
C SER A 359 31.09 -10.85 12.06
N MET A 360 32.01 -10.11 11.43
CA MET A 360 31.79 -8.71 11.11
C MET A 360 30.52 -8.56 10.25
N GLY A 361 29.60 -7.64 10.62
CA GLY A 361 28.32 -7.45 9.95
C GLY A 361 27.21 -8.40 10.41
N GLU A 362 27.47 -9.32 11.33
CA GLU A 362 26.47 -10.21 11.90
C GLU A 362 25.46 -9.42 12.74
N VAL A 363 24.16 -9.67 12.51
CA VAL A 363 23.06 -9.01 13.24
C VAL A 363 23.02 -9.53 14.68
N VAL A 364 23.11 -8.59 15.62
CA VAL A 364 23.14 -8.88 17.06
C VAL A 364 21.97 -8.25 17.83
N GLY A 365 21.11 -7.51 17.14
CA GLY A 365 19.92 -6.87 17.70
C GLY A 365 19.19 -6.00 16.72
N ASN A 366 18.16 -5.29 17.19
CA ASN A 366 17.37 -4.38 16.36
C ASN A 366 16.94 -3.12 17.12
N LEU A 367 16.65 -2.04 16.35
CA LEU A 367 15.95 -0.85 16.77
C LEU A 367 14.62 -0.77 16.05
N GLU A 368 13.55 -0.48 16.77
CA GLU A 368 12.22 -0.29 16.25
C GLU A 368 11.73 1.13 16.51
N TYR A 369 11.26 1.79 15.46
CA TYR A 369 10.59 3.08 15.54
C TYR A 369 9.09 2.85 15.47
N ARG A 370 8.34 3.39 16.44
CA ARG A 370 6.92 3.13 16.61
C ARG A 370 6.12 4.40 16.85
N ILE A 371 4.89 4.42 16.35
CA ILE A 371 3.83 5.35 16.76
C ILE A 371 2.77 4.49 17.49
N GLY A 372 2.66 4.67 18.81
CA GLY A 372 1.90 3.74 19.62
C GLY A 372 2.45 2.31 19.52
N ASP A 373 1.62 1.37 19.10
CA ASP A 373 2.03 -0.03 18.86
C ASP A 373 2.38 -0.31 17.38
N GLU A 374 2.20 0.63 16.50
CA GLU A 374 2.49 0.49 15.08
C GLU A 374 4.00 0.63 14.80
N LEU A 375 4.59 -0.36 14.12
CA LEU A 375 5.97 -0.33 13.66
C LEU A 375 6.07 0.48 12.37
N ILE A 376 6.83 1.59 12.38
CA ILE A 376 6.99 2.50 11.24
C ILE A 376 8.38 2.45 10.61
N GLY A 377 9.36 1.88 11.31
CA GLY A 377 10.73 1.73 10.82
C GLY A 377 11.53 0.76 11.67
N ARG A 378 12.54 0.13 11.07
CA ARG A 378 13.45 -0.79 11.73
C ARG A 378 14.88 -0.58 11.25
N GLU A 379 15.82 -0.68 12.19
CA GLU A 379 17.25 -0.74 11.93
C GLU A 379 17.84 -1.92 12.69
N LEU A 380 19.03 -2.38 12.28
CA LEU A 380 19.72 -3.53 12.86
C LEU A 380 21.01 -3.11 13.54
N PHE A 381 21.29 -3.69 14.72
CA PHE A 381 22.62 -3.68 15.29
C PHE A 381 23.47 -4.77 14.65
N VAL A 382 24.67 -4.41 14.21
CA VAL A 382 25.64 -5.36 13.63
C VAL A 382 26.98 -5.25 14.33
N GLY A 383 27.66 -6.39 14.49
CA GLY A 383 29.01 -6.42 15.05
C GLY A 383 30.04 -5.79 14.12
N THR A 384 30.89 -4.90 14.66
CA THR A 384 31.91 -4.17 13.86
C THR A 384 33.14 -4.98 13.52
N LYS A 385 33.34 -6.14 14.14
CA LYS A 385 34.49 -7.02 13.90
C LYS A 385 34.16 -8.49 14.09
N THR A 386 34.97 -9.34 13.44
CA THR A 386 34.93 -10.78 13.64
C THR A 386 35.62 -11.14 14.97
N VAL A 387 34.99 -12.00 15.78
CA VAL A 387 35.52 -12.55 17.02
C VAL A 387 35.51 -14.06 16.93
N GLU A 388 36.68 -14.68 17.00
CA GLU A 388 36.80 -16.14 17.01
C GLU A 388 36.44 -16.70 18.39
N ARG A 389 35.91 -17.92 18.40
CA ARG A 389 35.69 -18.66 19.65
C ARG A 389 37.00 -19.18 20.19
N ILE A 390 37.18 -19.14 21.51
CA ILE A 390 38.31 -19.76 22.17
C ILE A 390 38.34 -21.27 21.90
N ASP A 391 39.56 -21.79 21.71
CA ASP A 391 39.86 -23.22 21.64
C ASP A 391 40.90 -23.61 22.68
N PHE A 392 41.03 -24.92 22.93
CA PHE A 392 41.96 -25.46 23.94
C PHE A 392 43.42 -25.05 23.67
N ALA A 393 43.82 -24.97 22.42
CA ALA A 393 45.20 -24.62 22.07
C ALA A 393 45.52 -23.17 22.43
N TRP A 394 44.59 -22.25 22.16
CA TRP A 394 44.70 -20.84 22.52
C TRP A 394 44.71 -20.65 24.05
N ASP A 395 43.82 -21.32 24.78
CA ASP A 395 43.71 -21.22 26.22
C ASP A 395 45.02 -21.70 26.89
N PHE A 396 45.54 -22.85 26.47
CA PHE A 396 46.81 -23.39 26.92
C PHE A 396 47.98 -22.43 26.62
N PHE A 397 48.01 -21.82 25.44
CA PHE A 397 49.04 -20.83 25.05
C PHE A 397 49.03 -19.61 25.97
N ILE A 398 47.83 -19.05 26.27
CA ILE A 398 47.64 -17.86 27.14
C ILE A 398 48.09 -18.17 28.58
N VAL A 399 47.72 -19.33 29.12
CA VAL A 399 48.16 -19.78 30.44
C VAL A 399 49.68 -19.91 30.48
N LEU A 400 50.28 -20.55 29.47
CA LEU A 400 51.74 -20.72 29.40
C LEU A 400 52.49 -19.39 29.31
N LYS A 401 52.00 -18.48 28.45
CA LYS A 401 52.54 -17.11 28.29
C LYS A 401 52.56 -16.34 29.61
N LYS A 402 51.52 -16.46 30.42
CA LYS A 402 51.42 -15.75 31.71
C LYS A 402 52.19 -16.41 32.89
N ILE A 403 52.54 -17.67 32.76
CA ILE A 403 53.41 -18.35 33.75
C ILE A 403 54.88 -18.03 33.48
N LEU A 404 55.24 -17.79 32.22
CA LEU A 404 56.62 -17.52 31.78
C LEU A 404 57.05 -16.07 31.80
N LEU A 405 56.08 -15.13 31.94
CA LEU A 405 56.27 -13.70 32.14
C LEU A 405 56.09 -13.31 33.60
#